data_5ac8ed6e7386e2fbfe0f49570a84d689
#
_entry.id   5ac8ed6e7386e2fbfe0f49570a84d689
#
_cell.length_a   1.000
_cell.length_b   1.000
_cell.length_c   1.000
_cell.angle_alpha   90.00
_cell.angle_beta   90.00
_cell.angle_gamma   90.00
#
_symmetry.space_group_name_H-M   'P 1'
#
loop_
_entity.id
_entity.type
_entity.pdbx_description
1 polymer ?
#
loop_
_entity_poly.entity_id
_entity_poly.type
_entity_poly.pdbx_seq_one_letter_code
_entity_poly.pdbx_strand_id
1 'polypeptide(L)'
;ANSDDDPKACFYKASMKYAQGFFLESIQAADACIAAEGSSPYPNLYGLKAYANDKLENASLKAKDTAAAIKYRENAKALFEEYFKNQISDKIGGGDYAAYSAILLKLPGNEDKAAMYVLKAVDMDSIEANKVSYLKGMAQAFDNQKRYKEAAEWYKKVLDLKRNYTNVDIHNTAYNYYRAGNYDSAAYYYQLYETKYPTDVFGFYMEGKSLQAKDSTGVLGLAVTAYTKVVELGEAAPDKSKVKNQLSGAYRFFIEYYYNQKKDKASALTYLDKALMLEPEDAQLLANKEFISNNDPNAPPKPPKAPKPPRTPRK
;
A
#
# COMPACT_ATOMS: atom_id res chain seq x y z
N ALA A 1 -43.76 -25.21 -26.14
CA ALA A 1 -43.30 -24.02 -25.42
C ALA A 1 -42.25 -23.34 -26.29
N ASN A 2 -42.52 -22.09 -26.70
CA ASN A 2 -41.56 -21.29 -27.47
C ASN A 2 -40.31 -21.07 -26.61
N SER A 3 -39.13 -21.38 -27.17
CA SER A 3 -37.82 -21.15 -26.50
C SER A 3 -37.56 -19.67 -26.17
N ASP A 4 -38.38 -18.76 -26.64
CA ASP A 4 -38.26 -17.32 -26.43
C ASP A 4 -38.87 -16.83 -25.10
N ASP A 5 -39.69 -17.66 -24.42
CA ASP A 5 -40.31 -17.32 -23.12
C ASP A 5 -39.49 -17.77 -21.89
N ASP A 6 -38.31 -18.39 -22.09
CA ASP A 6 -37.46 -18.76 -20.97
C ASP A 6 -36.67 -17.54 -20.48
N PRO A 7 -36.84 -17.08 -19.22
CA PRO A 7 -36.09 -15.97 -18.64
C PRO A 7 -34.57 -16.15 -18.77
N LYS A 8 -34.10 -17.41 -18.78
CA LYS A 8 -32.65 -17.73 -18.99
C LYS A 8 -32.23 -17.48 -20.44
N ALA A 9 -33.08 -17.73 -21.43
CA ALA A 9 -32.76 -17.45 -22.85
C ALA A 9 -32.57 -15.93 -23.06
N CYS A 10 -33.42 -15.11 -22.47
CA CYS A 10 -33.27 -13.66 -22.49
C CYS A 10 -31.98 -13.20 -21.82
N PHE A 11 -31.65 -13.71 -20.62
CA PHE A 11 -30.40 -13.45 -19.94
C PHE A 11 -29.18 -13.83 -20.79
N TYR A 12 -29.20 -15.00 -21.48
CA TYR A 12 -28.09 -15.42 -22.32
C TYR A 12 -27.87 -14.48 -23.51
N LYS A 13 -28.93 -13.96 -24.15
CA LYS A 13 -28.80 -12.96 -25.21
C LYS A 13 -28.11 -11.69 -24.73
N ALA A 14 -28.46 -11.17 -23.56
CA ALA A 14 -27.80 -10.02 -22.93
C ALA A 14 -26.35 -10.33 -22.52
N SER A 15 -26.09 -11.53 -21.98
CA SER A 15 -24.75 -11.98 -21.58
C SER A 15 -23.79 -12.13 -22.78
N MET A 16 -24.27 -12.57 -23.94
CA MET A 16 -23.47 -12.62 -25.14
C MET A 16 -22.96 -11.25 -25.57
N LYS A 17 -23.82 -10.21 -25.48
CA LYS A 17 -23.41 -8.82 -25.74
C LYS A 17 -22.32 -8.36 -24.77
N TYR A 18 -22.48 -8.68 -23.48
CA TYR A 18 -21.46 -8.40 -22.47
C TYR A 18 -20.11 -9.07 -22.80
N ALA A 19 -20.14 -10.37 -23.14
CA ALA A 19 -18.95 -11.13 -23.45
C ALA A 19 -18.22 -10.59 -24.71
N GLN A 20 -18.94 -10.02 -25.66
CA GLN A 20 -18.39 -9.35 -26.84
C GLN A 20 -17.85 -7.94 -26.55
N GLY A 21 -18.03 -7.41 -25.31
CA GLY A 21 -17.62 -6.05 -24.96
C GLY A 21 -18.65 -4.95 -25.32
N PHE A 22 -19.82 -5.33 -25.82
CA PHE A 22 -20.90 -4.40 -26.17
C PHE A 22 -21.76 -4.09 -24.92
N PHE A 23 -21.17 -3.36 -23.95
CA PHE A 23 -21.78 -3.18 -22.64
C PHE A 23 -23.08 -2.38 -22.65
N LEU A 24 -23.20 -1.37 -23.50
CA LEU A 24 -24.45 -0.61 -23.66
C LEU A 24 -25.56 -1.47 -24.23
N GLU A 25 -25.27 -2.23 -25.27
CA GLU A 25 -26.26 -3.16 -25.89
C GLU A 25 -26.61 -4.28 -24.91
N SER A 26 -25.68 -4.74 -24.07
CA SER A 26 -25.96 -5.69 -22.99
C SER A 26 -26.97 -5.13 -22.00
N ILE A 27 -26.80 -3.89 -21.57
CA ILE A 27 -27.75 -3.21 -20.67
C ILE A 27 -29.12 -3.06 -21.34
N GLN A 28 -29.17 -2.60 -22.59
CA GLN A 28 -30.42 -2.43 -23.33
C GLN A 28 -31.15 -3.77 -23.50
N ALA A 29 -30.47 -4.83 -23.85
CA ALA A 29 -31.05 -6.16 -23.95
C ALA A 29 -31.58 -6.66 -22.59
N ALA A 30 -30.82 -6.45 -21.51
CA ALA A 30 -31.26 -6.81 -20.16
C ALA A 30 -32.49 -5.99 -19.72
N ASP A 31 -32.58 -4.69 -20.07
CA ASP A 31 -33.71 -3.84 -19.78
C ASP A 31 -34.99 -4.32 -20.53
N ALA A 32 -34.84 -4.72 -21.78
CA ALA A 32 -35.93 -5.30 -22.54
C ALA A 32 -36.44 -6.61 -21.93
N CYS A 33 -35.51 -7.45 -21.43
CA CYS A 33 -35.87 -8.69 -20.74
C CYS A 33 -36.64 -8.41 -19.43
N ILE A 34 -36.13 -7.48 -18.60
CA ILE A 34 -36.77 -7.09 -17.34
C ILE A 34 -38.19 -6.55 -17.60
N ALA A 35 -38.36 -5.74 -18.64
CA ALA A 35 -39.66 -5.21 -19.01
C ALA A 35 -40.63 -6.31 -19.47
N ALA A 36 -40.16 -7.31 -20.20
CA ALA A 36 -40.98 -8.43 -20.67
C ALA A 36 -41.37 -9.40 -19.54
N GLU A 37 -40.50 -9.61 -18.53
CA GLU A 37 -40.75 -10.51 -17.41
C GLU A 37 -41.65 -9.91 -16.31
N GLY A 38 -41.94 -8.62 -16.36
CA GLY A 38 -42.92 -7.95 -15.51
C GLY A 38 -42.52 -7.90 -14.03
N SER A 39 -43.32 -8.50 -13.15
CA SER A 39 -43.20 -8.35 -11.69
C SER A 39 -42.09 -9.22 -11.05
N SER A 40 -41.51 -10.18 -11.77
CA SER A 40 -40.51 -11.11 -11.24
C SER A 40 -39.37 -11.36 -12.24
N PRO A 41 -38.58 -10.35 -12.57
CA PRO A 41 -37.48 -10.49 -13.51
C PRO A 41 -36.41 -11.47 -13.01
N TYR A 42 -35.74 -12.16 -13.95
CA TYR A 42 -34.62 -13.03 -13.60
C TYR A 42 -33.50 -12.24 -12.93
N PRO A 43 -33.17 -12.53 -11.64
CA PRO A 43 -32.28 -11.66 -10.83
C PRO A 43 -30.90 -11.42 -11.44
N ASN A 44 -30.35 -12.40 -12.19
CA ASN A 44 -29.02 -12.27 -12.81
C ASN A 44 -28.98 -11.17 -13.88
N LEU A 45 -30.11 -10.68 -14.39
CA LEU A 45 -30.15 -9.52 -15.27
C LEU A 45 -29.67 -8.24 -14.57
N TYR A 46 -30.01 -8.08 -13.29
CA TYR A 46 -29.52 -6.95 -12.47
C TYR A 46 -28.01 -7.05 -12.25
N GLY A 47 -27.52 -8.25 -11.91
CA GLY A 47 -26.07 -8.50 -11.76
C GLY A 47 -25.30 -8.20 -13.06
N LEU A 48 -25.80 -8.71 -14.20
CA LEU A 48 -25.19 -8.45 -15.50
C LEU A 48 -25.12 -6.95 -15.83
N LYS A 49 -26.23 -6.22 -15.60
CA LYS A 49 -26.25 -4.77 -15.79
C LYS A 49 -25.26 -4.05 -14.86
N ALA A 50 -25.13 -4.51 -13.61
CA ALA A 50 -24.15 -3.95 -12.66
C ALA A 50 -22.72 -4.12 -13.17
N TYR A 51 -22.34 -5.31 -13.62
CA TYR A 51 -21.05 -5.57 -14.24
C TYR A 51 -20.80 -4.74 -15.51
N ALA A 52 -21.81 -4.60 -16.36
CA ALA A 52 -21.72 -3.77 -17.58
C ALA A 52 -21.49 -2.28 -17.24
N ASN A 53 -22.16 -1.76 -16.22
CA ASN A 53 -21.95 -0.39 -15.74
C ASN A 53 -20.52 -0.20 -15.15
N ASP A 54 -19.94 -1.18 -14.42
CA ASP A 54 -18.55 -1.11 -13.98
C ASP A 54 -17.56 -1.03 -15.15
N LYS A 55 -17.81 -1.78 -16.24
CA LYS A 55 -16.99 -1.68 -17.46
C LYS A 55 -17.08 -0.31 -18.13
N LEU A 56 -18.30 0.26 -18.20
CA LEU A 56 -18.53 1.58 -18.76
C LEU A 56 -17.94 2.70 -17.88
N GLU A 57 -17.97 2.56 -16.55
CA GLU A 57 -17.26 3.45 -15.63
C GLU A 57 -15.75 3.48 -15.99
N ASN A 58 -15.14 2.31 -16.10
CA ASN A 58 -13.72 2.21 -16.41
C ASN A 58 -13.37 2.81 -17.79
N ALA A 59 -14.26 2.64 -18.79
CA ALA A 59 -14.09 3.25 -20.10
C ALA A 59 -14.21 4.78 -20.04
N SER A 60 -15.18 5.30 -19.29
CA SER A 60 -15.39 6.74 -19.08
C SER A 60 -14.22 7.40 -18.37
N LEU A 61 -13.62 6.75 -17.36
CA LEU A 61 -12.42 7.23 -16.68
C LEU A 61 -11.22 7.33 -17.65
N LYS A 62 -11.05 6.34 -18.53
CA LYS A 62 -10.01 6.38 -19.57
C LYS A 62 -10.24 7.52 -20.56
N ALA A 63 -11.49 7.79 -20.89
CA ALA A 63 -11.89 8.92 -21.75
C ALA A 63 -11.87 10.27 -21.01
N LYS A 64 -11.56 10.30 -19.70
CA LYS A 64 -11.59 11.48 -18.83
C LYS A 64 -12.99 12.09 -18.67
N ASP A 65 -14.04 11.32 -18.93
CA ASP A 65 -15.44 11.70 -18.67
C ASP A 65 -15.83 11.32 -17.25
N THR A 66 -15.48 12.19 -16.31
CA THR A 66 -15.73 11.97 -14.88
C THR A 66 -17.22 11.93 -14.55
N ALA A 67 -18.05 12.72 -15.25
CA ALA A 67 -19.48 12.77 -14.98
C ALA A 67 -20.17 11.44 -15.37
N ALA A 68 -19.85 10.91 -16.56
CA ALA A 68 -20.35 9.61 -16.99
C ALA A 68 -19.83 8.49 -16.05
N ALA A 69 -18.55 8.54 -15.63
CA ALA A 69 -17.99 7.56 -14.72
C ALA A 69 -18.73 7.51 -13.38
N ILE A 70 -19.03 8.65 -12.77
CA ILE A 70 -19.83 8.73 -11.53
C ILE A 70 -21.20 8.11 -11.73
N LYS A 71 -21.91 8.47 -12.80
CA LYS A 71 -23.24 7.93 -13.11
C LYS A 71 -23.22 6.40 -13.25
N TYR A 72 -22.25 5.85 -14.00
CA TYR A 72 -22.13 4.40 -14.16
C TYR A 72 -21.83 3.69 -12.84
N ARG A 73 -21.00 4.29 -11.98
CA ARG A 73 -20.69 3.75 -10.65
C ARG A 73 -21.93 3.69 -9.76
N GLU A 74 -22.71 4.77 -9.70
CA GLU A 74 -23.95 4.82 -8.92
C GLU A 74 -24.98 3.82 -9.45
N ASN A 75 -25.12 3.70 -10.76
CA ASN A 75 -25.98 2.70 -11.38
C ASN A 75 -25.52 1.27 -11.02
N ALA A 76 -24.23 0.99 -11.10
CA ALA A 76 -23.69 -0.32 -10.75
C ALA A 76 -23.99 -0.66 -9.28
N LYS A 77 -23.83 0.31 -8.35
CA LYS A 77 -24.17 0.13 -6.94
C LYS A 77 -25.65 -0.23 -6.78
N ALA A 78 -26.55 0.55 -7.33
CA ALA A 78 -27.99 0.32 -7.21
C ALA A 78 -28.42 -1.04 -7.79
N LEU A 79 -27.83 -1.42 -8.94
CA LEU A 79 -28.13 -2.69 -9.60
C LEU A 79 -27.61 -3.91 -8.82
N PHE A 80 -26.44 -3.81 -8.15
CA PHE A 80 -26.01 -4.87 -7.22
C PHE A 80 -26.91 -4.96 -6.00
N GLU A 81 -27.44 -3.85 -5.47
CA GLU A 81 -28.40 -3.86 -4.37
C GLU A 81 -29.69 -4.57 -4.77
N GLU A 82 -30.22 -4.30 -5.98
CA GLU A 82 -31.37 -5.04 -6.51
C GLU A 82 -31.07 -6.51 -6.79
N TYR A 83 -29.87 -6.82 -7.31
CA TYR A 83 -29.44 -8.20 -7.50
C TYR A 83 -29.43 -8.99 -6.17
N PHE A 84 -28.79 -8.46 -5.14
CA PHE A 84 -28.71 -9.13 -3.82
C PHE A 84 -30.07 -9.22 -3.11
N LYS A 85 -30.97 -8.29 -3.36
CA LYS A 85 -32.33 -8.31 -2.80
C LYS A 85 -33.20 -9.41 -3.42
N ASN A 86 -33.05 -9.64 -4.72
CA ASN A 86 -33.92 -10.52 -5.49
C ASN A 86 -33.32 -11.91 -5.75
N GLN A 87 -32.00 -12.09 -5.55
CA GLN A 87 -31.34 -13.37 -5.79
C GLN A 87 -31.33 -14.23 -4.52
N ILE A 88 -31.48 -15.53 -4.74
CA ILE A 88 -31.30 -16.54 -3.67
C ILE A 88 -29.83 -16.54 -3.23
N SER A 89 -29.58 -16.50 -1.92
CA SER A 89 -28.22 -16.38 -1.33
C SER A 89 -27.23 -17.39 -1.88
N ASP A 90 -27.66 -18.62 -2.09
CA ASP A 90 -26.80 -19.72 -2.56
C ASP A 90 -26.37 -19.59 -4.03
N LYS A 91 -26.99 -18.64 -4.76
CA LYS A 91 -26.63 -18.32 -6.16
C LYS A 91 -25.78 -17.06 -6.29
N ILE A 92 -25.51 -16.37 -5.19
CA ILE A 92 -24.61 -15.24 -5.15
C ILE A 92 -23.20 -15.75 -4.92
N GLY A 93 -22.31 -15.55 -5.88
CA GLY A 93 -20.92 -16.02 -5.78
C GLY A 93 -19.99 -15.03 -5.06
N GLY A 94 -18.85 -15.54 -4.61
CA GLY A 94 -17.79 -14.69 -4.02
C GLY A 94 -17.37 -13.53 -4.95
N GLY A 95 -17.33 -13.78 -6.26
CA GLY A 95 -17.05 -12.75 -7.27
C GLY A 95 -18.05 -11.60 -7.30
N ASP A 96 -19.34 -11.86 -7.03
CA ASP A 96 -20.37 -10.82 -6.99
C ASP A 96 -20.15 -9.89 -5.78
N TYR A 97 -19.85 -10.47 -4.62
CA TYR A 97 -19.54 -9.71 -3.42
C TYR A 97 -18.24 -8.89 -3.58
N ALA A 98 -17.22 -9.46 -4.22
CA ALA A 98 -15.98 -8.77 -4.51
C ALA A 98 -16.19 -7.58 -5.47
N ALA A 99 -16.95 -7.77 -6.55
CA ALA A 99 -17.25 -6.73 -7.51
C ALA A 99 -18.05 -5.58 -6.85
N TYR A 100 -19.05 -5.91 -6.07
CA TYR A 100 -19.82 -4.90 -5.34
C TYR A 100 -18.97 -4.13 -4.33
N SER A 101 -18.10 -4.83 -3.59
CA SER A 101 -17.15 -4.19 -2.68
C SER A 101 -16.23 -3.20 -3.41
N ALA A 102 -15.69 -3.59 -4.57
CA ALA A 102 -14.83 -2.71 -5.36
C ALA A 102 -15.55 -1.42 -5.82
N ILE A 103 -16.85 -1.49 -6.10
CA ILE A 103 -17.68 -0.33 -6.42
C ILE A 103 -17.89 0.55 -5.17
N LEU A 104 -18.18 -0.07 -4.03
CA LEU A 104 -18.36 0.64 -2.76
C LEU A 104 -17.13 1.44 -2.35
N LEU A 105 -15.93 0.87 -2.54
CA LEU A 105 -14.65 1.53 -2.22
C LEU A 105 -14.38 2.80 -3.05
N LYS A 106 -15.04 2.94 -4.20
CA LYS A 106 -14.95 4.15 -5.02
C LYS A 106 -15.96 5.23 -4.58
N LEU A 107 -16.81 4.94 -3.57
CA LEU A 107 -17.85 5.81 -3.04
C LEU A 107 -17.52 6.13 -1.57
N PRO A 108 -17.11 7.36 -1.25
CA PRO A 108 -16.74 7.72 0.12
C PRO A 108 -17.81 7.37 1.16
N GLY A 109 -17.39 6.90 2.34
CA GLY A 109 -18.29 6.53 3.44
C GLY A 109 -18.90 5.12 3.33
N ASN A 110 -18.48 4.31 2.34
CA ASN A 110 -18.93 2.92 2.20
C ASN A 110 -17.85 1.88 2.56
N GLU A 111 -16.76 2.31 3.18
CA GLU A 111 -15.59 1.47 3.45
C GLU A 111 -15.93 0.27 4.35
N ASP A 112 -16.71 0.47 5.41
CA ASP A 112 -17.12 -0.62 6.30
C ASP A 112 -18.03 -1.62 5.59
N LYS A 113 -18.95 -1.13 4.77
CA LYS A 113 -19.82 -1.97 3.95
C LYS A 113 -19.00 -2.76 2.92
N ALA A 114 -18.02 -2.11 2.28
CA ALA A 114 -17.09 -2.76 1.36
C ALA A 114 -16.29 -3.86 2.05
N ALA A 115 -15.76 -3.59 3.24
CA ALA A 115 -15.01 -4.55 4.06
C ALA A 115 -15.84 -5.81 4.37
N MET A 116 -17.11 -5.63 4.76
CA MET A 116 -18.02 -6.74 5.01
C MET A 116 -18.20 -7.63 3.77
N TYR A 117 -18.35 -7.03 2.58
CA TYR A 117 -18.54 -7.79 1.35
C TYR A 117 -17.24 -8.45 0.86
N VAL A 118 -16.07 -7.84 1.06
CA VAL A 118 -14.78 -8.52 0.78
C VAL A 118 -14.63 -9.76 1.65
N LEU A 119 -14.97 -9.69 2.94
CA LEU A 119 -14.88 -10.87 3.83
C LEU A 119 -15.84 -11.98 3.40
N LYS A 120 -17.07 -11.65 2.96
CA LYS A 120 -17.99 -12.62 2.37
C LYS A 120 -17.41 -13.24 1.09
N ALA A 121 -16.81 -12.43 0.21
CA ALA A 121 -16.15 -12.93 -0.99
C ALA A 121 -15.03 -13.92 -0.67
N VAL A 122 -14.19 -13.59 0.31
CA VAL A 122 -13.09 -14.46 0.78
C VAL A 122 -13.61 -15.78 1.37
N ASP A 123 -14.69 -15.72 2.14
CA ASP A 123 -15.28 -16.91 2.75
C ASP A 123 -15.87 -17.87 1.71
N MET A 124 -16.57 -17.34 0.72
CA MET A 124 -17.28 -18.12 -0.30
C MET A 124 -16.41 -18.61 -1.46
N ASP A 125 -15.29 -17.96 -1.75
CA ASP A 125 -14.42 -18.36 -2.87
C ASP A 125 -13.54 -19.55 -2.45
N SER A 126 -13.45 -20.58 -3.26
CA SER A 126 -12.59 -21.75 -3.01
C SER A 126 -11.16 -21.56 -3.51
N ILE A 127 -10.91 -20.52 -4.34
CA ILE A 127 -9.63 -20.29 -5.01
C ILE A 127 -8.80 -19.30 -4.20
N GLU A 128 -7.67 -19.75 -3.61
CA GLU A 128 -6.78 -18.90 -2.81
C GLU A 128 -6.35 -17.63 -3.58
N ALA A 129 -6.02 -17.74 -4.87
CA ALA A 129 -5.60 -16.60 -5.69
C ALA A 129 -6.67 -15.50 -5.76
N ASN A 130 -7.95 -15.86 -5.86
CA ASN A 130 -9.05 -14.91 -5.85
C ASN A 130 -9.18 -14.24 -4.48
N LYS A 131 -9.16 -15.04 -3.39
CA LYS A 131 -9.18 -14.51 -2.01
C LYS A 131 -8.07 -13.49 -1.77
N VAL A 132 -6.85 -13.83 -2.18
CA VAL A 132 -5.69 -12.93 -2.11
C VAL A 132 -5.93 -11.65 -2.91
N SER A 133 -6.50 -11.75 -4.11
CA SER A 133 -6.83 -10.61 -4.96
C SER A 133 -7.83 -9.67 -4.28
N TYR A 134 -8.89 -10.22 -3.68
CA TYR A 134 -9.90 -9.44 -2.96
C TYR A 134 -9.31 -8.67 -1.77
N LEU A 135 -8.51 -9.35 -0.95
CA LEU A 135 -7.83 -8.73 0.20
C LEU A 135 -6.84 -7.65 -0.23
N LYS A 136 -6.05 -7.89 -1.29
CA LYS A 136 -5.13 -6.89 -1.84
C LYS A 136 -5.86 -5.69 -2.43
N GLY A 137 -6.98 -5.91 -3.10
CA GLY A 137 -7.81 -4.82 -3.62
C GLY A 137 -8.30 -3.89 -2.51
N MET A 138 -8.74 -4.45 -1.39
CA MET A 138 -9.13 -3.68 -0.21
C MET A 138 -7.96 -2.92 0.40
N ALA A 139 -6.82 -3.60 0.61
CA ALA A 139 -5.61 -2.98 1.12
C ALA A 139 -5.15 -1.80 0.26
N GLN A 140 -5.12 -1.98 -1.06
CA GLN A 140 -4.74 -0.94 -2.01
C GLN A 140 -5.70 0.25 -2.00
N ALA A 141 -7.00 0.02 -1.82
CA ALA A 141 -7.98 1.11 -1.73
C ALA A 141 -7.71 1.99 -0.50
N PHE A 142 -7.41 1.39 0.64
CA PHE A 142 -7.03 2.13 1.85
C PHE A 142 -5.66 2.82 1.71
N ASP A 143 -4.69 2.18 1.06
CA ASP A 143 -3.38 2.80 0.79
C ASP A 143 -3.51 4.05 -0.10
N ASN A 144 -4.31 3.98 -1.17
CA ASN A 144 -4.59 5.11 -2.06
C ASN A 144 -5.27 6.28 -1.31
N GLN A 145 -6.06 5.99 -0.30
CA GLN A 145 -6.68 6.99 0.59
C GLN A 145 -5.75 7.46 1.70
N LYS A 146 -4.49 7.00 1.76
CA LYS A 146 -3.50 7.26 2.82
C LYS A 146 -3.95 6.77 4.21
N ARG A 147 -4.88 5.84 4.26
CA ARG A 147 -5.34 5.14 5.47
C ARG A 147 -4.43 3.93 5.73
N TYR A 148 -3.17 4.23 6.05
CA TYR A 148 -2.08 3.26 6.05
C TYR A 148 -2.23 2.16 7.10
N LYS A 149 -2.82 2.48 8.25
CA LYS A 149 -3.07 1.48 9.30
C LYS A 149 -4.05 0.41 8.80
N GLU A 150 -5.16 0.84 8.23
CA GLU A 150 -6.16 -0.08 7.67
C GLU A 150 -5.58 -0.85 6.48
N ALA A 151 -4.82 -0.20 5.61
CA ALA A 151 -4.12 -0.89 4.51
C ALA A 151 -3.20 -2.01 5.05
N ALA A 152 -2.42 -1.74 6.10
CA ALA A 152 -1.55 -2.73 6.74
C ALA A 152 -2.34 -3.92 7.29
N GLU A 153 -3.47 -3.68 7.96
CA GLU A 153 -4.34 -4.74 8.50
C GLU A 153 -4.92 -5.63 7.38
N TRP A 154 -5.24 -5.06 6.23
CA TRP A 154 -5.70 -5.85 5.09
C TRP A 154 -4.57 -6.62 4.38
N TYR A 155 -3.37 -6.03 4.25
CA TYR A 155 -2.20 -6.77 3.77
C TYR A 155 -1.78 -7.89 4.73
N LYS A 156 -1.92 -7.67 6.05
CA LYS A 156 -1.71 -8.73 7.05
C LYS A 156 -2.62 -9.94 6.81
N LYS A 157 -3.92 -9.71 6.50
CA LYS A 157 -4.84 -10.82 6.15
C LYS A 157 -4.35 -11.64 4.94
N VAL A 158 -3.61 -11.01 4.01
CA VAL A 158 -2.96 -11.75 2.90
C VAL A 158 -1.88 -12.68 3.42
N LEU A 159 -1.05 -12.23 4.38
CA LEU A 159 -0.02 -13.08 4.99
C LEU A 159 -0.65 -14.22 5.78
N ASP A 160 -1.72 -13.95 6.52
CA ASP A 160 -2.43 -14.97 7.33
C ASP A 160 -3.09 -16.04 6.43
N LEU A 161 -3.54 -15.68 5.23
CA LEU A 161 -4.18 -16.59 4.29
C LEU A 161 -3.19 -17.46 3.51
N LYS A 162 -2.07 -16.85 3.04
CA LYS A 162 -1.11 -17.53 2.16
C LYS A 162 -0.16 -18.41 2.94
N ARG A 163 -0.08 -19.70 2.59
CA ARG A 163 0.99 -20.59 3.08
C ARG A 163 2.38 -20.15 2.60
N ASN A 164 2.45 -19.58 1.42
CA ASN A 164 3.71 -19.17 0.79
C ASN A 164 3.68 -17.70 0.35
N TYR A 165 3.69 -16.80 1.33
CA TYR A 165 3.79 -15.36 1.10
C TYR A 165 5.18 -14.97 0.60
N THR A 166 5.25 -13.92 -0.21
CA THR A 166 6.47 -13.40 -0.82
C THR A 166 7.09 -12.24 -0.01
N ASN A 167 8.31 -11.85 -0.38
CA ASN A 167 8.93 -10.63 0.14
C ASN A 167 8.07 -9.38 -0.09
N VAL A 168 7.40 -9.29 -1.24
CA VAL A 168 6.48 -8.19 -1.55
C VAL A 168 5.26 -8.18 -0.62
N ASP A 169 4.71 -9.35 -0.28
CA ASP A 169 3.57 -9.44 0.64
C ASP A 169 3.97 -8.94 2.03
N ILE A 170 5.14 -9.36 2.53
CA ILE A 170 5.67 -8.89 3.82
C ILE A 170 5.96 -7.38 3.78
N HIS A 171 6.65 -6.94 2.72
CA HIS A 171 6.99 -5.52 2.57
C HIS A 171 5.75 -4.62 2.55
N ASN A 172 4.72 -4.97 1.79
CA ASN A 172 3.48 -4.18 1.74
C ASN A 172 2.83 -4.04 3.13
N THR A 173 2.84 -5.11 3.92
CA THR A 173 2.33 -5.08 5.30
C THR A 173 3.20 -4.18 6.19
N ALA A 174 4.51 -4.43 6.23
CA ALA A 174 5.46 -3.70 7.05
C ALA A 174 5.51 -2.21 6.70
N TYR A 175 5.58 -1.90 5.40
CA TYR A 175 5.69 -0.52 4.92
C TYR A 175 4.45 0.31 5.21
N ASN A 176 3.25 -0.28 5.14
CA ASN A 176 2.04 0.42 5.52
C ASN A 176 1.97 0.66 7.04
N TYR A 177 2.44 -0.27 7.89
CA TYR A 177 2.61 0.01 9.31
C TYR A 177 3.62 1.14 9.56
N TYR A 178 4.75 1.15 8.83
CA TYR A 178 5.73 2.25 8.90
C TYR A 178 5.09 3.60 8.57
N ARG A 179 4.35 3.68 7.45
CA ARG A 179 3.66 4.91 7.03
C ARG A 179 2.55 5.34 8.00
N ALA A 180 1.97 4.40 8.71
CA ALA A 180 1.00 4.65 9.78
C ALA A 180 1.62 5.14 11.08
N GLY A 181 2.97 5.19 11.18
CA GLY A 181 3.68 5.51 12.42
C GLY A 181 3.71 4.36 13.44
N ASN A 182 3.23 3.18 13.06
CA ASN A 182 3.31 1.98 13.90
C ASN A 182 4.65 1.27 13.66
N TYR A 183 5.71 1.86 14.20
CA TYR A 183 7.08 1.41 13.95
C TYR A 183 7.40 0.05 14.57
N ASP A 184 6.75 -0.32 15.67
CA ASP A 184 6.90 -1.64 16.28
C ASP A 184 6.39 -2.75 15.36
N SER A 185 5.19 -2.59 14.83
CA SER A 185 4.64 -3.55 13.88
C SER A 185 5.47 -3.58 12.59
N ALA A 186 5.93 -2.42 12.11
CA ALA A 186 6.79 -2.35 10.93
C ALA A 186 8.08 -3.14 11.14
N ALA A 187 8.79 -2.92 12.25
CA ALA A 187 10.01 -3.65 12.60
C ALA A 187 9.74 -5.17 12.71
N TYR A 188 8.67 -5.58 13.39
CA TYR A 188 8.28 -6.99 13.51
C TYR A 188 8.13 -7.68 12.13
N TYR A 189 7.43 -7.05 11.19
CA TYR A 189 7.26 -7.64 9.86
C TYR A 189 8.55 -7.60 9.03
N TYR A 190 9.45 -6.64 9.24
CA TYR A 190 10.77 -6.68 8.61
C TYR A 190 11.66 -7.76 9.21
N GLN A 191 11.59 -8.06 10.50
CA GLN A 191 12.24 -9.24 11.11
C GLN A 191 11.70 -10.55 10.53
N LEU A 192 10.39 -10.64 10.24
CA LEU A 192 9.83 -11.77 9.50
C LEU A 192 10.40 -11.86 8.08
N TYR A 193 10.61 -10.70 7.41
CA TYR A 193 11.28 -10.64 6.12
C TYR A 193 12.70 -11.20 6.19
N GLU A 194 13.49 -10.78 7.17
CA GLU A 194 14.88 -11.20 7.39
C GLU A 194 14.98 -12.69 7.68
N THR A 195 14.07 -13.23 8.49
CA THR A 195 13.99 -14.67 8.75
C THR A 195 13.82 -15.47 7.46
N LYS A 196 13.05 -14.96 6.52
CA LYS A 196 12.78 -15.64 5.24
C LYS A 196 13.85 -15.34 4.19
N TYR A 197 14.46 -14.16 4.23
CA TYR A 197 15.46 -13.67 3.27
C TYR A 197 16.71 -13.14 3.97
N PRO A 198 17.48 -14.00 4.67
CA PRO A 198 18.55 -13.57 5.61
C PRO A 198 19.76 -12.93 4.94
N THR A 199 19.87 -12.99 3.62
CA THR A 199 20.95 -12.36 2.85
C THR A 199 20.51 -11.09 2.11
N ASP A 200 19.21 -10.74 2.20
CA ASP A 200 18.69 -9.54 1.56
C ASP A 200 18.86 -8.32 2.46
N VAL A 201 19.78 -7.45 2.09
CA VAL A 201 20.09 -6.19 2.80
C VAL A 201 18.85 -5.32 3.02
N PHE A 202 17.86 -5.44 2.13
CA PHE A 202 16.66 -4.58 2.15
C PHE A 202 15.84 -4.76 3.43
N GLY A 203 15.64 -5.98 3.92
CA GLY A 203 14.89 -6.26 5.15
C GLY A 203 15.50 -5.53 6.34
N PHE A 204 16.78 -5.76 6.60
CA PHE A 204 17.55 -5.11 7.69
C PHE A 204 17.55 -3.58 7.57
N TYR A 205 17.66 -3.06 6.35
CA TYR A 205 17.60 -1.62 6.13
C TYR A 205 16.25 -1.02 6.53
N MET A 206 15.17 -1.68 6.18
CA MET A 206 13.83 -1.21 6.48
C MET A 206 13.45 -1.42 7.95
N GLU A 207 13.95 -2.49 8.60
CA GLU A 207 13.89 -2.62 10.06
C GLU A 207 14.62 -1.46 10.73
N GLY A 208 15.88 -1.21 10.32
CA GLY A 208 16.67 -0.09 10.82
C GLY A 208 15.94 1.24 10.71
N LYS A 209 15.32 1.53 9.55
CA LYS A 209 14.51 2.73 9.36
C LYS A 209 13.32 2.81 10.30
N SER A 210 12.65 1.68 10.54
CA SER A 210 11.50 1.63 11.44
C SER A 210 11.91 1.91 12.88
N LEU A 211 12.99 1.29 13.32
CA LEU A 211 13.53 1.47 14.68
C LEU A 211 14.16 2.86 14.88
N GLN A 212 14.80 3.42 13.85
CA GLN A 212 15.28 4.81 13.87
C GLN A 212 14.14 5.81 13.97
N ALA A 213 13.04 5.58 13.26
CA ALA A 213 11.86 6.45 13.35
C ALA A 213 11.20 6.38 14.73
N LYS A 214 11.23 5.21 15.38
CA LYS A 214 10.77 5.01 16.76
C LYS A 214 11.69 5.70 17.76
N ASP A 215 13.00 5.62 17.58
CA ASP A 215 14.05 6.23 18.39
C ASP A 215 14.68 7.40 17.63
N SER A 216 13.88 8.42 17.33
CA SER A 216 14.29 9.54 16.46
C SER A 216 15.47 10.36 17.00
N THR A 217 15.73 10.31 18.29
CA THR A 217 16.90 10.91 18.92
C THR A 217 18.14 10.02 18.88
N GLY A 218 17.97 8.73 18.65
CA GLY A 218 19.04 7.73 18.65
C GLY A 218 19.58 7.38 20.04
N VAL A 219 18.96 7.89 21.12
CA VAL A 219 19.45 7.69 22.50
C VAL A 219 19.39 6.23 22.92
N LEU A 220 18.34 5.51 22.54
CA LEU A 220 18.18 4.09 22.86
C LEU A 220 19.03 3.18 21.96
N GLY A 221 19.44 3.68 20.79
CA GLY A 221 20.23 2.91 19.83
C GLY A 221 19.48 1.73 19.20
N LEU A 222 18.14 1.80 19.12
CA LEU A 222 17.31 0.68 18.67
C LEU A 222 17.68 0.17 17.27
N ALA A 223 18.07 1.08 16.38
CA ALA A 223 18.39 0.74 14.98
C ALA A 223 19.83 0.19 14.78
N VAL A 224 20.67 0.21 15.82
CA VAL A 224 22.10 -0.15 15.69
C VAL A 224 22.30 -1.56 15.16
N THR A 225 21.59 -2.55 15.70
CA THR A 225 21.73 -3.95 15.30
C THR A 225 21.35 -4.15 13.83
N ALA A 226 20.21 -3.62 13.42
CA ALA A 226 19.72 -3.74 12.05
C ALA A 226 20.69 -3.07 11.05
N TYR A 227 21.10 -1.83 11.32
CA TYR A 227 22.07 -1.15 10.44
C TYR A 227 23.48 -1.77 10.45
N THR A 228 23.90 -2.37 11.55
CA THR A 228 25.15 -3.17 11.56
C THR A 228 25.06 -4.31 10.56
N LYS A 229 23.91 -5.00 10.52
CA LYS A 229 23.69 -6.08 9.55
C LYS A 229 23.63 -5.57 8.10
N VAL A 230 23.07 -4.40 7.87
CA VAL A 230 23.11 -3.72 6.56
C VAL A 230 24.56 -3.49 6.11
N VAL A 231 25.41 -2.99 7.01
CA VAL A 231 26.83 -2.75 6.70
C VAL A 231 27.56 -4.07 6.42
N GLU A 232 27.39 -5.08 7.29
CA GLU A 232 28.02 -6.38 7.13
C GLU A 232 27.69 -7.03 5.77
N LEU A 233 26.41 -7.17 5.46
CA LEU A 233 25.95 -7.80 4.23
C LEU A 233 26.23 -6.94 3.00
N GLY A 234 26.06 -5.63 3.12
CA GLY A 234 26.26 -4.71 2.02
C GLY A 234 27.73 -4.55 1.62
N GLU A 235 28.66 -4.55 2.59
CA GLU A 235 30.09 -4.51 2.31
C GLU A 235 30.58 -5.83 1.71
N ALA A 236 29.97 -6.96 2.07
CA ALA A 236 30.26 -8.28 1.52
C ALA A 236 29.59 -8.52 0.15
N ALA A 237 28.67 -7.65 -0.29
CA ALA A 237 27.94 -7.84 -1.54
C ALA A 237 28.90 -7.83 -2.75
N PRO A 238 28.79 -8.81 -3.69
CA PRO A 238 29.63 -8.87 -4.90
C PRO A 238 29.49 -7.62 -5.78
N ASP A 239 28.30 -7.01 -5.80
CA ASP A 239 28.00 -5.78 -6.53
C ASP A 239 27.37 -4.76 -5.57
N LYS A 240 28.21 -3.88 -5.06
CA LYS A 240 27.81 -2.83 -4.13
C LYS A 240 26.85 -1.79 -4.74
N SER A 241 26.80 -1.69 -6.06
CA SER A 241 25.90 -0.73 -6.73
C SER A 241 24.42 -1.06 -6.46
N LYS A 242 24.08 -2.33 -6.29
CA LYS A 242 22.72 -2.80 -5.99
C LYS A 242 22.23 -2.47 -4.58
N VAL A 243 23.15 -2.30 -3.66
CA VAL A 243 22.88 -2.02 -2.22
C VAL A 243 23.41 -0.66 -1.78
N LYS A 244 23.83 0.17 -2.73
CA LYS A 244 24.42 1.49 -2.47
C LYS A 244 23.55 2.36 -1.58
N ASN A 245 22.26 2.44 -1.87
CA ASN A 245 21.33 3.29 -1.11
C ASN A 245 21.16 2.81 0.34
N GLN A 246 21.11 1.51 0.55
CA GLN A 246 21.01 0.91 1.88
C GLN A 246 22.31 1.14 2.68
N LEU A 247 23.47 0.92 2.07
CA LEU A 247 24.76 1.20 2.69
C LEU A 247 24.93 2.67 3.04
N SER A 248 24.64 3.57 2.10
CA SER A 248 24.69 5.02 2.35
C SER A 248 23.78 5.41 3.52
N GLY A 249 22.56 4.89 3.56
CA GLY A 249 21.64 5.15 4.66
C GLY A 249 22.16 4.65 6.01
N ALA A 250 22.73 3.45 6.06
CA ALA A 250 23.30 2.90 7.28
C ALA A 250 24.56 3.68 7.73
N TYR A 251 25.42 4.08 6.81
CA TYR A 251 26.59 4.90 7.16
C TYR A 251 26.16 6.27 7.71
N ARG A 252 25.18 6.93 7.12
CA ARG A 252 24.63 8.21 7.62
C ARG A 252 24.06 8.06 9.03
N PHE A 253 23.33 6.97 9.31
CA PHE A 253 22.90 6.66 10.68
C PHE A 253 24.08 6.54 11.64
N PHE A 254 25.14 5.78 11.28
CA PHE A 254 26.28 5.60 12.16
C PHE A 254 27.11 6.88 12.36
N ILE A 255 27.21 7.75 11.35
CA ILE A 255 27.84 9.08 11.50
C ILE A 255 27.16 9.85 12.64
N GLU A 256 25.83 9.96 12.57
CA GLU A 256 25.05 10.68 13.58
C GLU A 256 25.10 10.00 14.94
N TYR A 257 24.93 8.69 14.99
CA TYR A 257 24.93 7.90 16.21
C TYR A 257 26.27 7.99 16.97
N TYR A 258 27.38 7.78 16.29
CA TYR A 258 28.69 7.85 16.94
C TYR A 258 29.03 9.28 17.35
N TYR A 259 28.78 10.27 16.53
CA TYR A 259 29.08 11.66 16.88
C TYR A 259 28.17 12.18 18.00
N ASN A 260 26.87 11.98 17.88
CA ASN A 260 25.90 12.61 18.79
C ASN A 260 25.65 11.80 20.07
N GLN A 261 25.58 10.46 19.98
CA GLN A 261 25.21 9.63 21.12
C GLN A 261 26.44 9.02 21.83
N LYS A 262 27.38 8.49 21.07
CA LYS A 262 28.60 7.88 21.63
C LYS A 262 29.71 8.89 21.89
N LYS A 263 29.63 10.10 21.36
CA LYS A 263 30.70 11.09 21.42
C LYS A 263 32.02 10.58 20.84
N ASP A 264 31.96 9.63 19.95
CA ASP A 264 33.09 8.99 19.29
C ASP A 264 33.31 9.59 17.89
N LYS A 265 34.15 10.62 17.87
CA LYS A 265 34.54 11.33 16.65
C LYS A 265 35.23 10.44 15.64
N ALA A 266 36.08 9.52 16.11
CA ALA A 266 36.88 8.67 15.25
C ALA A 266 36.00 7.69 14.47
N SER A 267 35.08 7.01 15.14
CA SER A 267 34.11 6.13 14.49
C SER A 267 33.17 6.91 13.54
N ALA A 268 32.71 8.11 13.93
CA ALA A 268 31.90 8.95 13.07
C ALA A 268 32.64 9.31 11.76
N LEU A 269 33.91 9.70 11.82
CA LEU A 269 34.72 9.99 10.63
C LEU A 269 34.97 8.74 9.78
N THR A 270 35.17 7.57 10.40
CA THR A 270 35.30 6.30 9.66
C THR A 270 34.06 6.00 8.79
N TYR A 271 32.86 6.11 9.35
CA TYR A 271 31.64 5.90 8.58
C TYR A 271 31.40 7.00 7.54
N LEU A 272 31.82 8.22 7.83
CA LEU A 272 31.73 9.33 6.90
C LEU A 272 32.65 9.12 5.69
N ASP A 273 33.87 8.63 5.89
CA ASP A 273 34.79 8.30 4.78
C ASP A 273 34.21 7.15 3.93
N LYS A 274 33.61 6.13 4.55
CA LYS A 274 32.90 5.06 3.83
C LYS A 274 31.73 5.60 3.02
N ALA A 275 30.95 6.54 3.55
CA ALA A 275 29.85 7.17 2.83
C ALA A 275 30.35 7.99 1.63
N LEU A 276 31.43 8.75 1.79
CA LEU A 276 32.07 9.52 0.72
C LEU A 276 32.69 8.64 -0.38
N MET A 277 33.14 7.41 -0.04
CA MET A 277 33.54 6.44 -1.08
C MET A 277 32.39 6.04 -1.99
N LEU A 278 31.16 6.02 -1.49
CA LEU A 278 29.96 5.74 -2.28
C LEU A 278 29.43 6.97 -3.00
N GLU A 279 29.54 8.14 -2.38
CA GLU A 279 28.95 9.41 -2.80
C GLU A 279 29.96 10.57 -2.66
N PRO A 280 31.03 10.60 -3.49
CA PRO A 280 32.17 11.49 -3.29
C PRO A 280 31.84 12.98 -3.46
N GLU A 281 30.78 13.31 -4.20
CA GLU A 281 30.35 14.67 -4.48
C GLU A 281 29.16 15.12 -3.61
N ASP A 282 28.74 14.32 -2.64
CA ASP A 282 27.61 14.68 -1.78
C ASP A 282 27.97 15.85 -0.87
N ALA A 283 27.36 16.99 -1.14
CA ALA A 283 27.63 18.25 -0.46
C ALA A 283 27.36 18.17 1.06
N GLN A 284 26.35 17.38 1.48
CA GLN A 284 26.04 17.24 2.90
C GLN A 284 27.10 16.39 3.63
N LEU A 285 27.60 15.32 3.01
CA LEU A 285 28.68 14.52 3.57
C LEU A 285 30.00 15.32 3.67
N LEU A 286 30.32 16.10 2.66
CA LEU A 286 31.49 16.99 2.67
C LEU A 286 31.40 18.02 3.79
N ALA A 287 30.24 18.68 3.94
CA ALA A 287 30.00 19.64 5.02
C ALA A 287 30.06 18.97 6.40
N ASN A 288 29.50 17.77 6.54
CA ASN A 288 29.59 16.99 7.78
C ASN A 288 31.05 16.64 8.10
N LYS A 289 31.87 16.31 7.10
CA LYS A 289 33.29 16.01 7.29
C LYS A 289 34.05 17.21 7.85
N GLU A 290 33.84 18.37 7.26
CA GLU A 290 34.43 19.62 7.75
C GLU A 290 33.97 19.93 9.17
N PHE A 291 32.67 19.85 9.43
CA PHE A 291 32.10 20.12 10.74
C PHE A 291 32.66 19.16 11.81
N ILE A 292 32.60 17.84 11.59
CA ILE A 292 33.05 16.84 12.55
C ILE A 292 34.59 16.96 12.79
N SER A 293 35.36 17.22 11.72
CA SER A 293 36.82 17.38 11.85
C SER A 293 37.20 18.54 12.76
N ASN A 294 36.47 19.66 12.66
CA ASN A 294 36.76 20.91 13.36
C ASN A 294 36.08 21.05 14.73
N ASN A 295 35.20 20.13 15.13
CA ASN A 295 34.52 20.20 16.41
C ASN A 295 34.71 18.93 17.23
N ASP A 296 34.80 19.09 18.55
CA ASP A 296 34.85 17.99 19.52
C ASP A 296 33.41 17.74 20.03
N PRO A 297 32.85 16.53 19.90
CA PRO A 297 31.52 16.21 20.42
C PRO A 297 31.45 16.24 21.96
N ASN A 298 32.58 16.24 22.64
CA ASN A 298 32.70 16.33 24.10
C ASN A 298 32.90 17.78 24.59
N ALA A 299 33.08 18.74 23.66
CA ALA A 299 33.31 20.13 24.06
C ALA A 299 32.06 20.70 24.77
N PRO A 300 32.22 21.49 25.83
CA PRO A 300 31.10 22.15 26.49
C PRO A 300 30.36 23.07 25.49
N PRO A 301 29.05 23.23 25.64
CA PRO A 301 28.30 24.12 24.77
C PRO A 301 28.89 25.53 24.79
N LYS A 302 29.10 26.13 23.60
CA LYS A 302 29.62 27.49 23.49
C LYS A 302 28.67 28.43 24.24
N PRO A 303 29.20 29.32 25.11
CA PRO A 303 28.34 30.28 25.82
C PRO A 303 27.51 31.11 24.83
N PRO A 304 26.28 31.49 25.18
CA PRO A 304 25.47 32.32 24.32
C PRO A 304 26.26 33.58 23.92
N LYS A 305 26.25 33.92 22.64
CA LYS A 305 26.89 35.18 22.19
C LYS A 305 26.31 36.33 23.00
N ALA A 306 27.18 37.09 23.65
CA ALA A 306 26.78 38.30 24.36
C ALA A 306 25.90 39.19 23.46
N PRO A 307 24.81 39.76 23.97
CA PRO A 307 23.96 40.67 23.19
C PRO A 307 24.83 41.79 22.61
N LYS A 308 24.67 42.03 21.30
CA LYS A 308 25.37 43.16 20.65
C LYS A 308 25.03 44.44 21.41
N PRO A 309 26.03 45.26 21.75
CA PRO A 309 25.76 46.53 22.40
C PRO A 309 24.83 47.39 21.51
N PRO A 310 23.93 48.19 22.13
CA PRO A 310 23.00 49.02 21.39
C PRO A 310 23.79 49.95 20.48
N ARG A 311 23.38 50.01 19.20
CA ARG A 311 23.96 50.97 18.24
C ARG A 311 23.72 52.36 18.77
N THR A 312 24.78 53.08 19.10
CA THR A 312 24.72 54.51 19.39
C THR A 312 24.15 55.24 18.16
N PRO A 313 23.18 56.15 18.36
CA PRO A 313 22.68 56.96 17.24
C PRO A 313 23.81 57.79 16.67
N ARG A 314 24.04 57.72 15.37
CA ARG A 314 24.91 58.68 14.69
C ARG A 314 24.22 60.06 14.76
N LYS A 315 24.95 61.02 15.36
CA LYS A 315 24.60 62.45 15.29
C LYS A 315 24.74 62.95 13.88
#